data_bea78efb15984fc8855c4a3fc6b34977
#
_entry.id   bea78efb15984fc8855c4a3fc6b34977
#
_cell.length_a   1.000
_cell.length_b   1.000
_cell.length_c   1.000
_cell.angle_alpha   90.00
_cell.angle_beta   90.00
_cell.angle_gamma   90.00
#
_symmetry.space_group_name_H-M   'P 1'
#
loop_
_entity.id
_entity.type
_entity.pdbx_description
1 polymer ?
#
loop_
_entity_poly.entity_id
_entity_poly.type
_entity_poly.pdbx_seq_one_letter_code
_entity_poly.pdbx_strand_id
1 'polypeptide(L)'
;MVRITDKQPSVLRSLDWWTVAIYIALLIFGWVSVCGASYTYGDTDIFSLSTRSGMQIVWIGTSLFLGLVLLLLDDRFYDTFSYVIYGILLLLLFLTIFNPHEIKGSRSWLVLGPLRLQPAEFAKFATALAIAKLMGSYGFNIHRWKDFAAACGVVLLPMLFIVAQKETGSALVYLSFFLMFYREGMPGSILFTGVAMIVYFVVGIKFESVSLLHTPTSLGVFIVILLIQTFSSVMVNVYCRNKKLMYYMLGGSFSGTLLALLFSLYVLPFNIVWVQLIITAVIIVYLLVEWLRTRFSNYFFILAFTIGSIAFFYSADYVLNNVLEPHQRVRINVLLGLDDDLSGAGYNVHQSEIAIGSGGLQGKGFLNGTQTKLKFVPEQDTDFIFCTVGEEEGFLGSAGVLLLFLLLILRLIHLAERQPFAFGRIYGYCVLSIFLFHVFINVGMVLGLTPVIGIPLPFFSYGGSSLWGFTLLLFIFLRIDAGRNLVRMD
;
A
#
# COMPACT_ATOMS: atom_id res chain seq x y z
N MET A 1 -42.04 -31.19 -24.25
CA MET A 1 -41.57 -31.33 -22.86
C MET A 1 -40.05 -31.49 -22.90
N VAL A 2 -39.31 -30.39 -22.93
CA VAL A 2 -37.85 -30.38 -22.95
C VAL A 2 -37.39 -30.56 -21.51
N ARG A 3 -36.80 -31.70 -21.18
CA ARG A 3 -36.13 -31.91 -19.90
C ARG A 3 -34.87 -31.01 -19.89
N ILE A 4 -34.98 -29.82 -19.32
CA ILE A 4 -33.85 -29.03 -18.93
C ILE A 4 -33.26 -29.73 -17.70
N THR A 5 -32.31 -30.65 -17.95
CA THR A 5 -31.45 -31.17 -16.89
C THR A 5 -30.39 -30.10 -16.62
N ASP A 6 -30.77 -29.05 -15.89
CA ASP A 6 -29.87 -28.06 -15.33
C ASP A 6 -28.98 -28.72 -14.27
N LYS A 7 -27.95 -29.42 -14.72
CA LYS A 7 -26.81 -29.72 -13.87
C LYS A 7 -26.07 -28.42 -13.67
N GLN A 8 -26.28 -27.78 -12.50
CA GLN A 8 -25.45 -26.68 -12.06
C GLN A 8 -23.99 -27.05 -12.31
N PRO A 9 -23.20 -26.23 -13.04
CA PRO A 9 -21.81 -26.54 -13.27
C PRO A 9 -21.14 -26.66 -11.91
N SER A 10 -20.44 -27.77 -11.66
CA SER A 10 -19.75 -27.95 -10.39
C SER A 10 -18.78 -26.79 -10.17
N VAL A 11 -18.69 -26.27 -8.94
CA VAL A 11 -17.80 -25.15 -8.56
C VAL A 11 -16.37 -25.37 -9.11
N LEU A 12 -15.90 -26.62 -9.09
CA LEU A 12 -14.58 -27.00 -9.60
C LEU A 12 -14.41 -26.78 -11.11
N ARG A 13 -15.49 -26.84 -11.92
CA ARG A 13 -15.41 -26.58 -13.36
C ARG A 13 -15.42 -25.10 -13.70
N SER A 14 -16.01 -24.27 -12.84
CA SER A 14 -16.06 -22.82 -13.01
C SER A 14 -14.91 -22.08 -12.33
N LEU A 15 -14.09 -22.80 -11.53
CA LEU A 15 -12.94 -22.25 -10.82
C LEU A 15 -11.83 -21.84 -11.80
N ASP A 16 -11.18 -20.72 -11.50
CA ASP A 16 -10.02 -20.25 -12.26
C ASP A 16 -8.74 -20.95 -11.84
N TRP A 17 -8.45 -22.07 -12.50
CA TRP A 17 -7.28 -22.91 -12.21
C TRP A 17 -5.94 -22.21 -12.46
N TRP A 18 -5.89 -21.20 -13.34
CA TRP A 18 -4.68 -20.41 -13.54
C TRP A 18 -4.29 -19.64 -12.28
N THR A 19 -5.25 -19.00 -11.64
CA THR A 19 -4.99 -18.30 -10.35
C THR A 19 -4.57 -19.29 -9.26
N VAL A 20 -5.20 -20.45 -9.20
CA VAL A 20 -4.81 -21.52 -8.24
C VAL A 20 -3.39 -22.03 -8.53
N ALA A 21 -3.02 -22.22 -9.80
CA ALA A 21 -1.67 -22.66 -10.16
C ALA A 21 -0.60 -21.60 -9.76
N ILE A 22 -0.86 -20.31 -10.00
CA ILE A 22 0.03 -19.22 -9.58
C ILE A 22 0.15 -19.17 -8.04
N TYR A 23 -0.97 -19.33 -7.32
CA TYR A 23 -0.99 -19.39 -5.86
C TYR A 23 -0.10 -20.54 -5.34
N ILE A 24 -0.25 -21.75 -5.89
CA ILE A 24 0.56 -22.91 -5.51
C ILE A 24 2.05 -22.67 -5.85
N ALA A 25 2.34 -22.10 -7.01
CA ALA A 25 3.72 -21.76 -7.38
C ALA A 25 4.34 -20.78 -6.37
N LEU A 26 3.62 -19.72 -5.98
CA LEU A 26 4.09 -18.75 -4.98
C LEU A 26 4.29 -19.41 -3.61
N LEU A 27 3.43 -20.35 -3.19
CA LEU A 27 3.60 -21.10 -1.94
C LEU A 27 4.86 -21.96 -1.96
N ILE A 28 5.13 -22.65 -3.07
CA ILE A 28 6.32 -23.52 -3.21
C ILE A 28 7.59 -22.67 -3.20
N PHE A 29 7.65 -21.62 -4.01
CA PHE A 29 8.82 -20.73 -4.02
C PHE A 29 9.01 -20.02 -2.68
N GLY A 30 7.91 -19.58 -2.04
CA GLY A 30 7.95 -19.00 -0.70
C GLY A 30 8.51 -19.96 0.33
N TRP A 31 8.08 -21.24 0.30
CA TRP A 31 8.63 -22.25 1.20
C TRP A 31 10.13 -22.50 0.97
N VAL A 32 10.55 -22.63 -0.28
CA VAL A 32 11.98 -22.77 -0.64
C VAL A 32 12.78 -21.59 -0.08
N SER A 33 12.29 -20.35 -0.25
CA SER A 33 12.95 -19.15 0.27
C SER A 33 12.99 -19.11 1.81
N VAL A 34 11.90 -19.56 2.48
CA VAL A 34 11.88 -19.67 3.95
C VAL A 34 12.88 -20.73 4.43
N CYS A 35 13.06 -21.84 3.68
CA CYS A 35 14.11 -22.80 3.99
C CYS A 35 15.50 -22.12 3.92
N GLY A 36 15.82 -21.37 2.86
CA GLY A 36 17.07 -20.64 2.72
C GLY A 36 17.30 -19.64 3.85
N ALA A 37 16.26 -18.85 4.19
CA ALA A 37 16.33 -17.84 5.23
C ALA A 37 16.46 -18.39 6.66
N SER A 38 15.86 -19.56 6.93
CA SER A 38 15.84 -20.15 8.28
C SER A 38 16.98 -21.13 8.53
N TYR A 39 17.66 -21.60 7.47
CA TYR A 39 18.73 -22.59 7.58
C TYR A 39 19.94 -22.03 8.33
N THR A 40 20.46 -22.83 9.27
CA THR A 40 21.73 -22.58 9.96
C THR A 40 22.73 -23.69 9.69
N TYR A 41 24.03 -23.36 9.67
CA TYR A 41 25.06 -24.38 9.46
C TYR A 41 24.97 -25.47 10.54
N GLY A 42 24.77 -26.72 10.12
CA GLY A 42 24.66 -27.87 11.02
C GLY A 42 23.23 -28.35 11.27
N ASP A 43 22.20 -27.61 10.84
CA ASP A 43 20.82 -28.10 10.84
C ASP A 43 20.62 -29.14 9.75
N THR A 44 20.29 -30.38 10.14
CA THR A 44 20.06 -31.48 9.20
C THR A 44 18.58 -31.63 8.82
N ASP A 45 17.65 -31.09 9.60
CA ASP A 45 16.23 -31.37 9.48
C ASP A 45 15.41 -30.14 9.06
N ILE A 46 15.32 -29.88 7.74
CA ILE A 46 14.49 -28.82 7.15
C ILE A 46 12.98 -29.06 7.43
N PHE A 47 12.57 -30.34 7.61
CA PHE A 47 11.18 -30.75 7.82
C PHE A 47 10.77 -30.80 9.29
N SER A 48 11.67 -30.55 10.23
CA SER A 48 11.35 -30.57 11.66
C SER A 48 10.33 -29.50 12.02
N LEU A 49 9.31 -29.85 12.78
CA LEU A 49 8.30 -28.93 13.28
C LEU A 49 8.86 -27.89 14.29
N SER A 50 10.09 -28.09 14.75
CA SER A 50 10.79 -27.12 15.57
C SER A 50 11.45 -26.01 14.76
N THR A 51 11.65 -26.21 13.45
CA THR A 51 12.20 -25.22 12.53
C THR A 51 11.10 -24.35 11.89
N ARG A 52 11.44 -23.11 11.46
CA ARG A 52 10.50 -22.25 10.75
C ARG A 52 10.09 -22.83 9.40
N SER A 53 11.01 -23.51 8.69
CA SER A 53 10.75 -24.19 7.41
C SER A 53 9.72 -25.30 7.55
N GLY A 54 9.86 -26.18 8.56
CA GLY A 54 8.89 -27.24 8.81
C GLY A 54 7.53 -26.73 9.28
N MET A 55 7.51 -25.69 10.15
CA MET A 55 6.26 -25.06 10.57
C MET A 55 5.54 -24.35 9.42
N GLN A 56 6.27 -23.81 8.44
CA GLN A 56 5.66 -23.22 7.24
C GLN A 56 4.88 -24.24 6.41
N ILE A 57 5.32 -25.52 6.37
CA ILE A 57 4.56 -26.60 5.70
C ILE A 57 3.20 -26.81 6.38
N VAL A 58 3.16 -26.74 7.71
CA VAL A 58 1.89 -26.84 8.46
C VAL A 58 0.97 -25.68 8.11
N TRP A 59 1.52 -24.44 8.05
CA TRP A 59 0.75 -23.27 7.65
C TRP A 59 0.25 -23.36 6.21
N ILE A 60 1.04 -23.88 5.28
CA ILE A 60 0.63 -24.15 3.89
C ILE A 60 -0.49 -25.19 3.86
N GLY A 61 -0.35 -26.32 4.56
CA GLY A 61 -1.38 -27.35 4.64
C GLY A 61 -2.70 -26.84 5.18
N THR A 62 -2.65 -26.08 6.29
CA THR A 62 -3.86 -25.45 6.89
C THR A 62 -4.47 -24.37 5.98
N SER A 63 -3.65 -23.63 5.24
CA SER A 63 -4.13 -22.63 4.27
C SER A 63 -4.82 -23.25 3.07
N LEU A 64 -4.28 -24.35 2.55
CA LEU A 64 -4.92 -25.13 1.46
C LEU A 64 -6.25 -25.73 1.92
N PHE A 65 -6.28 -26.28 3.14
CA PHE A 65 -7.53 -26.76 3.73
C PHE A 65 -8.56 -25.65 3.91
N LEU A 66 -8.13 -24.48 4.44
CA LEU A 66 -8.97 -23.30 4.56
C LEU A 66 -9.53 -22.86 3.20
N GLY A 67 -8.67 -22.79 2.17
CA GLY A 67 -9.07 -22.47 0.80
C GLY A 67 -10.14 -23.42 0.27
N LEU A 68 -9.98 -24.72 0.52
CA LEU A 68 -10.96 -25.74 0.12
C LEU A 68 -12.30 -25.52 0.85
N VAL A 69 -12.29 -25.27 2.15
CA VAL A 69 -13.51 -24.98 2.93
C VAL A 69 -14.22 -23.73 2.38
N LEU A 70 -13.48 -22.67 2.05
CA LEU A 70 -14.06 -21.45 1.48
C LEU A 70 -14.73 -21.69 0.11
N LEU A 71 -14.19 -22.57 -0.71
CA LEU A 71 -14.80 -22.94 -1.99
C LEU A 71 -16.09 -23.74 -1.84
N LEU A 72 -16.28 -24.44 -0.72
CA LEU A 72 -17.51 -25.22 -0.43
C LEU A 72 -18.66 -24.34 0.06
N LEU A 73 -18.37 -23.16 0.64
CA LEU A 73 -19.40 -22.23 1.07
C LEU A 73 -20.10 -21.60 -0.15
N ASP A 74 -21.36 -21.22 0.02
CA ASP A 74 -22.10 -20.52 -1.03
C ASP A 74 -21.57 -19.08 -1.21
N ASP A 75 -21.54 -18.56 -2.45
CA ASP A 75 -21.15 -17.18 -2.74
C ASP A 75 -22.09 -16.16 -2.07
N ARG A 76 -23.38 -16.49 -1.97
CA ARG A 76 -24.40 -15.70 -1.23
C ARG A 76 -24.07 -15.55 0.26
N PHE A 77 -23.37 -16.51 0.85
CA PHE A 77 -22.93 -16.42 2.25
C PHE A 77 -22.05 -15.20 2.48
N TYR A 78 -21.08 -14.97 1.61
CA TYR A 78 -20.15 -13.86 1.74
C TYR A 78 -20.85 -12.50 1.62
N ASP A 79 -21.80 -12.37 0.69
CA ASP A 79 -22.60 -11.16 0.56
C ASP A 79 -23.49 -10.95 1.79
N THR A 80 -24.23 -11.97 2.23
CA THR A 80 -25.20 -11.86 3.33
C THR A 80 -24.53 -11.50 4.66
N PHE A 81 -23.42 -12.17 4.99
CA PHE A 81 -22.73 -12.03 6.28
C PHE A 81 -21.61 -11.00 6.29
N SER A 82 -21.39 -10.23 5.22
CA SER A 82 -20.32 -9.24 5.10
C SER A 82 -20.21 -8.30 6.30
N TYR A 83 -21.31 -7.69 6.74
CA TYR A 83 -21.32 -6.76 7.88
C TYR A 83 -21.15 -7.47 9.22
N VAL A 84 -21.64 -8.70 9.36
CA VAL A 84 -21.45 -9.51 10.57
C VAL A 84 -20.00 -9.88 10.75
N ILE A 85 -19.35 -10.36 9.69
CA ILE A 85 -17.92 -10.69 9.67
C ILE A 85 -17.09 -9.43 9.98
N TYR A 86 -17.41 -8.32 9.37
CA TYR A 86 -16.75 -7.04 9.61
C TYR A 86 -16.91 -6.58 11.07
N GLY A 87 -18.11 -6.65 11.63
CA GLY A 87 -18.39 -6.28 13.03
C GLY A 87 -17.62 -7.16 14.03
N ILE A 88 -17.57 -8.47 13.80
CA ILE A 88 -16.82 -9.41 14.65
C ILE A 88 -15.33 -9.06 14.62
N LEU A 89 -14.74 -8.81 13.46
CA LEU A 89 -13.32 -8.49 13.35
C LEU A 89 -12.99 -7.08 13.87
N LEU A 90 -13.89 -6.11 13.75
CA LEU A 90 -13.76 -4.83 14.43
C LEU A 90 -13.74 -4.99 15.96
N LEU A 91 -14.63 -5.82 16.49
CA LEU A 91 -14.64 -6.12 17.92
C LEU A 91 -13.34 -6.79 18.38
N LEU A 92 -12.82 -7.74 17.59
CA LEU A 92 -11.52 -8.37 17.88
C LEU A 92 -10.36 -7.35 17.83
N LEU A 93 -10.35 -6.45 16.84
CA LEU A 93 -9.37 -5.36 16.78
C LEU A 93 -9.49 -4.42 17.97
N PHE A 94 -10.69 -4.08 18.39
CA PHE A 94 -10.90 -3.24 19.56
C PHE A 94 -10.41 -3.92 20.86
N LEU A 95 -10.71 -5.20 21.03
CA LEU A 95 -10.29 -5.96 22.20
C LEU A 95 -8.76 -6.10 22.31
N THR A 96 -8.06 -6.21 21.17
CA THR A 96 -6.59 -6.31 21.18
C THR A 96 -5.89 -5.02 21.60
N ILE A 97 -6.53 -3.86 21.54
CA ILE A 97 -5.96 -2.61 22.07
C ILE A 97 -5.66 -2.72 23.56
N PHE A 98 -6.50 -3.47 24.29
CA PHE A 98 -6.38 -3.67 25.74
C PHE A 98 -5.53 -4.89 26.12
N ASN A 99 -4.90 -5.56 25.14
CA ASN A 99 -4.05 -6.71 25.42
C ASN A 99 -2.83 -6.30 26.25
N PRO A 100 -2.58 -6.93 27.42
CA PRO A 100 -1.42 -6.63 28.27
C PRO A 100 -0.09 -7.09 27.64
N HIS A 101 -0.11 -8.01 26.68
CA HIS A 101 1.10 -8.56 26.06
C HIS A 101 1.52 -7.74 24.86
N GLU A 102 2.63 -7.01 25.00
CA GLU A 102 3.28 -6.35 23.85
C GLU A 102 4.30 -7.31 23.21
N ILE A 103 4.18 -7.53 21.91
CA ILE A 103 5.14 -8.32 21.11
C ILE A 103 5.78 -7.36 20.10
N LYS A 104 7.10 -7.22 20.14
CA LYS A 104 7.87 -6.28 19.32
C LYS A 104 7.33 -4.84 19.34
N GLY A 105 6.85 -4.39 20.50
CA GLY A 105 6.34 -3.03 20.71
C GLY A 105 4.91 -2.78 20.21
N SER A 106 4.21 -3.80 19.70
CA SER A 106 2.80 -3.70 19.28
C SER A 106 1.88 -4.59 20.12
N ARG A 107 0.61 -4.17 20.26
CA ARG A 107 -0.46 -4.91 20.98
C ARG A 107 -1.41 -5.62 20.00
N SER A 108 -0.90 -6.04 18.86
CA SER A 108 -1.70 -6.55 17.75
C SER A 108 -1.89 -8.06 17.73
N TRP A 109 -1.33 -8.80 18.70
CA TRP A 109 -1.32 -10.25 18.70
C TRP A 109 -2.26 -10.85 19.72
N LEU A 110 -3.13 -11.75 19.29
CA LEU A 110 -3.89 -12.65 20.17
C LEU A 110 -3.09 -13.93 20.36
N VAL A 111 -2.71 -14.21 21.59
CA VAL A 111 -1.98 -15.42 21.97
C VAL A 111 -2.99 -16.45 22.51
N LEU A 112 -3.24 -17.51 21.75
CA LEU A 112 -4.14 -18.61 22.09
C LEU A 112 -3.31 -19.89 22.26
N GLY A 113 -2.64 -20.02 23.39
CA GLY A 113 -1.69 -21.10 23.64
C GLY A 113 -0.50 -21.05 22.67
N PRO A 114 -0.25 -22.09 21.85
CA PRO A 114 0.84 -22.09 20.87
C PRO A 114 0.55 -21.24 19.64
N LEU A 115 -0.73 -20.89 19.38
CA LEU A 115 -1.16 -20.12 18.23
C LEU A 115 -1.09 -18.62 18.52
N ARG A 116 -0.46 -17.88 17.61
CA ARG A 116 -0.45 -16.41 17.62
C ARG A 116 -1.20 -15.94 16.40
N LEU A 117 -2.32 -15.25 16.63
CA LEU A 117 -3.15 -14.69 15.56
C LEU A 117 -3.05 -13.18 15.59
N GLN A 118 -2.92 -12.57 14.41
CA GLN A 118 -2.92 -11.13 14.23
C GLN A 118 -4.25 -10.70 13.58
N PRO A 119 -5.22 -10.15 14.33
CA PRO A 119 -6.53 -9.79 13.80
C PRO A 119 -6.47 -8.78 12.65
N ALA A 120 -5.43 -7.93 12.60
CA ALA A 120 -5.23 -6.98 11.51
C ALA A 120 -5.11 -7.67 10.13
N GLU A 121 -4.53 -8.88 10.07
CA GLU A 121 -4.44 -9.66 8.83
C GLU A 121 -5.81 -10.10 8.32
N PHE A 122 -6.68 -10.48 9.25
CA PHE A 122 -8.05 -10.90 8.94
C PHE A 122 -8.99 -9.71 8.70
N ALA A 123 -8.76 -8.58 9.33
CA ALA A 123 -9.60 -7.40 9.13
C ALA A 123 -9.56 -6.87 7.70
N LYS A 124 -8.49 -7.12 6.93
CA LYS A 124 -8.37 -6.73 5.51
C LYS A 124 -9.47 -7.36 4.65
N PHE A 125 -9.68 -8.68 4.74
CA PHE A 125 -10.72 -9.35 3.94
C PHE A 125 -12.15 -8.96 4.40
N ALA A 126 -12.36 -8.75 5.70
CA ALA A 126 -13.63 -8.33 6.22
C ALA A 126 -14.00 -6.90 5.77
N THR A 127 -13.01 -6.00 5.77
CA THR A 127 -13.19 -4.65 5.24
C THR A 127 -13.49 -4.70 3.74
N ALA A 128 -12.80 -5.55 2.97
CA ALA A 128 -13.07 -5.76 1.55
C ALA A 128 -14.51 -6.26 1.30
N LEU A 129 -15.02 -7.19 2.12
CA LEU A 129 -16.41 -7.65 2.03
C LEU A 129 -17.42 -6.54 2.40
N ALA A 130 -17.17 -5.83 3.49
CA ALA A 130 -18.07 -4.77 3.95
C ALA A 130 -18.16 -3.62 2.94
N ILE A 131 -17.03 -3.20 2.36
CA ILE A 131 -16.99 -2.15 1.36
C ILE A 131 -17.65 -2.58 0.04
N ALA A 132 -17.42 -3.84 -0.38
CA ALA A 132 -18.06 -4.42 -1.56
C ALA A 132 -19.59 -4.46 -1.39
N LYS A 133 -20.09 -4.83 -0.20
CA LYS A 133 -21.52 -4.82 0.14
C LYS A 133 -22.09 -3.42 0.15
N LEU A 134 -21.39 -2.45 0.78
CA LEU A 134 -21.84 -1.06 0.86
C LEU A 134 -21.94 -0.42 -0.53
N MET A 135 -20.87 -0.50 -1.30
CA MET A 135 -20.80 0.12 -2.63
C MET A 135 -21.61 -0.64 -3.69
N GLY A 136 -21.84 -1.95 -3.50
CA GLY A 136 -22.69 -2.77 -4.35
C GLY A 136 -24.19 -2.59 -4.07
N SER A 137 -24.58 -1.85 -3.01
CA SER A 137 -25.99 -1.65 -2.65
C SER A 137 -26.70 -0.73 -3.63
N TYR A 138 -28.02 -0.98 -3.79
CA TYR A 138 -28.86 -0.15 -4.66
C TYR A 138 -28.90 1.31 -4.19
N GLY A 139 -28.65 2.23 -5.12
CA GLY A 139 -28.68 3.68 -4.84
C GLY A 139 -27.38 4.27 -4.30
N PHE A 140 -26.31 3.46 -4.05
CA PHE A 140 -24.99 3.99 -3.70
C PHE A 140 -24.41 4.78 -4.88
N ASN A 141 -23.85 5.95 -4.57
CA ASN A 141 -23.19 6.80 -5.57
C ASN A 141 -21.95 7.46 -4.95
N ILE A 142 -20.77 7.04 -5.41
CA ILE A 142 -19.48 7.54 -4.90
C ILE A 142 -19.31 9.07 -5.05
N HIS A 143 -20.03 9.72 -5.96
CA HIS A 143 -20.00 11.17 -6.11
C HIS A 143 -20.84 11.92 -5.05
N ARG A 144 -21.69 11.23 -4.31
CA ARG A 144 -22.41 11.82 -3.18
C ARG A 144 -21.49 11.82 -1.96
N TRP A 145 -21.28 12.98 -1.37
CA TRP A 145 -20.40 13.11 -0.20
C TRP A 145 -20.77 12.17 0.95
N LYS A 146 -22.06 11.96 1.21
CA LYS A 146 -22.52 11.06 2.29
C LYS A 146 -22.10 9.61 2.03
N ASP A 147 -22.29 9.13 0.81
CA ASP A 147 -21.97 7.76 0.41
C ASP A 147 -20.45 7.55 0.40
N PHE A 148 -19.70 8.52 -0.13
CA PHE A 148 -18.23 8.51 -0.11
C PHE A 148 -17.69 8.53 1.33
N ALA A 149 -18.22 9.40 2.19
CA ALA A 149 -17.83 9.46 3.60
C ALA A 149 -18.14 8.15 4.34
N ALA A 150 -19.29 7.50 4.06
CA ALA A 150 -19.62 6.20 4.62
C ALA A 150 -18.61 5.12 4.16
N ALA A 151 -18.26 5.11 2.87
CA ALA A 151 -17.26 4.18 2.34
C ALA A 151 -15.87 4.41 2.96
N CYS A 152 -15.44 5.67 3.08
CA CYS A 152 -14.21 6.02 3.80
C CYS A 152 -14.28 5.57 5.28
N GLY A 153 -15.42 5.75 5.95
CA GLY A 153 -15.61 5.31 7.33
C GLY A 153 -15.40 3.82 7.53
N VAL A 154 -15.91 2.98 6.62
CA VAL A 154 -15.70 1.53 6.65
C VAL A 154 -14.22 1.16 6.51
N VAL A 155 -13.44 1.90 5.73
CA VAL A 155 -12.01 1.64 5.54
C VAL A 155 -11.17 2.23 6.69
N LEU A 156 -11.50 3.44 7.13
CA LEU A 156 -10.68 4.16 8.13
C LEU A 156 -10.90 3.63 9.56
N LEU A 157 -12.07 3.08 9.87
CA LEU A 157 -12.36 2.61 11.23
C LEU A 157 -11.43 1.47 11.69
N PRO A 158 -11.25 0.36 10.94
CA PRO A 158 -10.25 -0.65 11.31
C PRO A 158 -8.83 -0.10 11.27
N MET A 159 -8.49 0.79 10.33
CA MET A 159 -7.19 1.45 10.28
C MET A 159 -6.89 2.21 11.58
N LEU A 160 -7.85 2.96 12.13
CA LEU A 160 -7.69 3.68 13.39
C LEU A 160 -7.43 2.74 14.56
N PHE A 161 -8.13 1.59 14.65
CA PHE A 161 -7.89 0.60 15.69
C PHE A 161 -6.49 -0.02 15.58
N ILE A 162 -6.03 -0.30 14.35
CA ILE A 162 -4.69 -0.84 14.11
C ILE A 162 -3.60 0.18 14.48
N VAL A 163 -3.80 1.46 14.17
CA VAL A 163 -2.89 2.53 14.62
C VAL A 163 -2.86 2.63 16.16
N ALA A 164 -4.01 2.51 16.82
CA ALA A 164 -4.10 2.50 18.27
C ALA A 164 -3.37 1.30 18.93
N GLN A 165 -3.20 0.20 18.19
CA GLN A 165 -2.37 -0.96 18.60
C GLN A 165 -0.87 -0.75 18.37
N LYS A 166 -0.44 0.42 17.85
CA LYS A 166 0.94 0.74 17.43
C LYS A 166 1.44 -0.11 16.25
N GLU A 167 0.55 -0.58 15.40
CA GLU A 167 0.85 -1.41 14.23
C GLU A 167 0.72 -0.58 12.94
N THR A 168 1.67 0.31 12.71
CA THR A 168 1.60 1.27 11.58
C THR A 168 1.71 0.59 10.21
N GLY A 169 2.46 -0.53 10.12
CA GLY A 169 2.64 -1.26 8.86
C GLY A 169 1.32 -1.78 8.30
N SER A 170 0.59 -2.55 9.11
CA SER A 170 -0.71 -3.09 8.72
C SER A 170 -1.76 -2.00 8.47
N ALA A 171 -1.69 -0.86 9.18
CA ALA A 171 -2.59 0.27 8.97
C ALA A 171 -2.40 0.92 7.58
N LEU A 172 -1.16 1.07 7.12
CA LEU A 172 -0.85 1.68 5.81
C LEU A 172 -1.43 0.87 4.63
N VAL A 173 -1.61 -0.44 4.79
CA VAL A 173 -2.25 -1.28 3.76
C VAL A 173 -3.65 -0.80 3.42
N TYR A 174 -4.39 -0.22 4.38
CA TYR A 174 -5.73 0.31 4.13
C TYR A 174 -5.76 1.49 3.15
N LEU A 175 -4.63 2.19 2.96
CA LEU A 175 -4.53 3.22 1.90
C LEU A 175 -4.65 2.62 0.49
N SER A 176 -4.38 1.33 0.32
CA SER A 176 -4.57 0.66 -0.95
C SER A 176 -6.02 0.68 -1.46
N PHE A 177 -7.02 0.75 -0.55
CA PHE A 177 -8.43 0.84 -0.93
C PHE A 177 -8.76 2.07 -1.75
N PHE A 178 -7.95 3.16 -1.68
CA PHE A 178 -8.12 4.32 -2.53
C PHE A 178 -7.92 4.01 -4.02
N LEU A 179 -7.12 2.99 -4.37
CA LEU A 179 -7.00 2.51 -5.75
C LEU A 179 -8.33 1.91 -6.25
N MET A 180 -8.99 1.14 -5.40
CA MET A 180 -10.31 0.59 -5.69
C MET A 180 -11.35 1.72 -5.81
N PHE A 181 -11.36 2.72 -4.91
CA PHE A 181 -12.25 3.87 -5.01
C PHE A 181 -12.05 4.64 -6.31
N TYR A 182 -10.81 4.83 -6.74
CA TYR A 182 -10.49 5.46 -8.02
C TYR A 182 -11.07 4.68 -9.19
N ARG A 183 -10.93 3.35 -9.18
CA ARG A 183 -11.52 2.48 -10.21
C ARG A 183 -13.05 2.56 -10.25
N GLU A 184 -13.71 2.69 -9.12
CA GLU A 184 -15.18 2.80 -9.00
C GLU A 184 -15.71 4.22 -9.22
N GLY A 185 -14.87 5.16 -9.65
CA GLY A 185 -15.26 6.49 -10.09
C GLY A 185 -14.99 7.64 -9.12
N MET A 186 -14.16 7.43 -8.09
CA MET A 186 -13.69 8.53 -7.26
C MET A 186 -12.95 9.57 -8.14
N PRO A 187 -13.20 10.88 -7.94
CA PRO A 187 -12.50 11.92 -8.69
C PRO A 187 -10.98 11.77 -8.61
N GLY A 188 -10.30 11.76 -9.76
CA GLY A 188 -8.84 11.64 -9.84
C GLY A 188 -8.08 12.74 -9.10
N SER A 189 -8.72 13.87 -8.84
CA SER A 189 -8.16 14.97 -8.03
C SER A 189 -7.80 14.53 -6.60
N ILE A 190 -8.56 13.62 -5.99
CA ILE A 190 -8.28 13.12 -4.64
C ILE A 190 -7.00 12.28 -4.64
N LEU A 191 -6.88 11.35 -5.60
CA LEU A 191 -5.68 10.54 -5.75
C LEU A 191 -4.45 11.41 -6.08
N PHE A 192 -4.63 12.37 -7.01
CA PHE A 192 -3.60 13.33 -7.36
C PHE A 192 -3.12 14.14 -6.16
N THR A 193 -4.06 14.62 -5.32
CA THR A 193 -3.71 15.36 -4.10
C THR A 193 -2.88 14.49 -3.14
N GLY A 194 -3.26 13.23 -2.93
CA GLY A 194 -2.49 12.30 -2.10
C GLY A 194 -1.06 12.09 -2.62
N VAL A 195 -0.90 11.85 -3.92
CA VAL A 195 0.42 11.70 -4.56
C VAL A 195 1.23 13.00 -4.47
N ALA A 196 0.61 14.15 -4.72
CA ALA A 196 1.27 15.46 -4.60
C ALA A 196 1.79 15.71 -3.18
N MET A 197 1.00 15.38 -2.15
CA MET A 197 1.42 15.49 -0.74
C MET A 197 2.64 14.62 -0.44
N ILE A 198 2.70 13.39 -0.94
CA ILE A 198 3.88 12.52 -0.80
C ILE A 198 5.11 13.16 -1.47
N VAL A 199 4.94 13.70 -2.68
CA VAL A 199 6.04 14.39 -3.39
C VAL A 199 6.52 15.61 -2.61
N TYR A 200 5.60 16.42 -2.07
CA TYR A 200 5.98 17.59 -1.26
C TYR A 200 6.75 17.19 0.00
N PHE A 201 6.30 16.12 0.68
CA PHE A 201 6.97 15.60 1.85
C PHE A 201 8.38 15.11 1.53
N VAL A 202 8.53 14.26 0.53
CA VAL A 202 9.82 13.67 0.13
C VAL A 202 10.80 14.74 -0.34
N VAL A 203 10.38 15.62 -1.26
CA VAL A 203 11.25 16.66 -1.84
C VAL A 203 11.59 17.72 -0.78
N GLY A 204 10.60 18.10 0.03
CA GLY A 204 10.78 19.10 1.07
C GLY A 204 11.86 18.71 2.07
N ILE A 205 11.77 17.49 2.62
CA ILE A 205 12.70 16.99 3.64
C ILE A 205 14.05 16.65 3.03
N LYS A 206 14.08 15.91 1.89
CA LYS A 206 15.36 15.48 1.27
C LYS A 206 16.28 16.63 0.93
N PHE A 207 15.74 17.75 0.48
CA PHE A 207 16.53 18.92 0.03
C PHE A 207 16.44 20.10 0.99
N GLU A 208 16.00 19.90 2.23
CA GLU A 208 15.85 20.96 3.22
C GLU A 208 17.18 21.63 3.57
N SER A 209 18.22 20.84 3.80
CA SER A 209 19.57 21.29 4.18
C SER A 209 20.38 21.83 2.99
N VAL A 210 19.92 21.62 1.75
CA VAL A 210 20.63 22.07 0.55
C VAL A 210 20.25 23.53 0.23
N SER A 211 21.24 24.41 0.15
CA SER A 211 21.02 25.80 -0.26
C SER A 211 20.91 25.93 -1.78
N LEU A 212 20.00 26.77 -2.26
CA LEU A 212 19.83 27.07 -3.69
C LEU A 212 20.94 28.04 -4.16
N LEU A 213 21.90 27.56 -4.97
CA LEU A 213 22.89 28.39 -5.67
C LEU A 213 23.56 29.49 -4.78
N HIS A 214 24.00 29.12 -3.56
CA HIS A 214 24.60 30.03 -2.59
C HIS A 214 23.66 31.15 -2.04
N THR A 215 22.34 31.04 -2.24
CA THR A 215 21.35 31.90 -1.61
C THR A 215 20.94 31.37 -0.23
N PRO A 216 20.40 32.18 0.69
CA PRO A 216 19.88 31.71 1.98
C PRO A 216 18.52 30.98 1.86
N THR A 217 18.24 30.36 0.70
CA THR A 217 16.99 29.70 0.38
C THR A 217 17.21 28.19 0.38
N SER A 218 16.40 27.44 1.13
CA SER A 218 16.38 25.98 1.05
C SER A 218 15.87 25.52 -0.32
N LEU A 219 16.61 24.61 -0.96
CA LEU A 219 16.24 24.03 -2.25
C LEU A 219 14.93 23.24 -2.16
N GLY A 220 14.71 22.50 -1.06
CA GLY A 220 13.49 21.74 -0.84
C GLY A 220 12.25 22.60 -0.81
N VAL A 221 12.26 23.67 0.02
CA VAL A 221 11.13 24.59 0.12
C VAL A 221 10.87 25.29 -1.20
N PHE A 222 11.95 25.73 -1.89
CA PHE A 222 11.87 26.39 -3.20
C PHE A 222 11.15 25.51 -4.23
N ILE A 223 11.55 24.24 -4.37
CA ILE A 223 10.95 23.30 -5.33
C ILE A 223 9.50 23.02 -4.97
N VAL A 224 9.19 22.76 -3.69
CA VAL A 224 7.83 22.41 -3.26
C VAL A 224 6.85 23.54 -3.53
N ILE A 225 7.17 24.79 -3.20
CA ILE A 225 6.27 25.91 -3.47
C ILE A 225 6.07 26.10 -4.98
N LEU A 226 7.13 25.96 -5.78
CA LEU A 226 7.03 26.00 -7.24
C LEU A 226 6.15 24.88 -7.80
N LEU A 227 6.22 23.68 -7.24
CA LEU A 227 5.32 22.56 -7.60
C LEU A 227 3.87 22.86 -7.22
N ILE A 228 3.61 23.42 -6.04
CA ILE A 228 2.26 23.82 -5.62
C ILE A 228 1.68 24.85 -6.60
N GLN A 229 2.44 25.88 -6.97
CA GLN A 229 2.02 26.89 -7.94
C GLN A 229 1.74 26.27 -9.32
N THR A 230 2.61 25.38 -9.77
CA THR A 230 2.49 24.69 -11.07
C THR A 230 1.25 23.79 -11.09
N PHE A 231 1.07 22.96 -10.07
CA PHE A 231 -0.07 22.05 -9.98
C PHE A 231 -1.40 22.81 -9.89
N SER A 232 -1.47 23.85 -9.06
CA SER A 232 -2.65 24.72 -8.97
C SER A 232 -2.98 25.37 -10.32
N SER A 233 -1.98 25.84 -11.05
CA SER A 233 -2.15 26.44 -12.37
C SER A 233 -2.64 25.44 -13.42
N VAL A 234 -2.05 24.23 -13.45
CA VAL A 234 -2.46 23.15 -14.36
C VAL A 234 -3.89 22.69 -14.05
N MET A 235 -4.26 22.58 -12.77
CA MET A 235 -5.62 22.23 -12.35
C MET A 235 -6.66 23.24 -12.86
N VAL A 236 -6.34 24.54 -12.96
CA VAL A 236 -7.23 25.54 -13.56
C VAL A 236 -7.55 25.22 -15.00
N ASN A 237 -6.56 24.75 -15.79
CA ASN A 237 -6.83 24.34 -17.16
C ASN A 237 -7.64 23.04 -17.23
N VAL A 238 -7.30 22.04 -16.42
CA VAL A 238 -7.94 20.73 -16.46
C VAL A 238 -9.40 20.79 -16.01
N TYR A 239 -9.67 21.45 -14.88
CA TYR A 239 -11.00 21.45 -14.26
C TYR A 239 -11.87 22.65 -14.62
N CYS A 240 -11.26 23.82 -14.88
CA CYS A 240 -12.00 25.04 -15.24
C CYS A 240 -11.91 25.38 -16.73
N ARG A 241 -11.11 24.62 -17.52
CA ARG A 241 -10.87 24.85 -18.95
C ARG A 241 -10.43 26.28 -19.29
N ASN A 242 -9.78 26.96 -18.36
CA ASN A 242 -9.32 28.35 -18.53
C ASN A 242 -7.82 28.40 -18.83
N LYS A 243 -7.45 28.17 -20.09
CA LYS A 243 -6.05 28.21 -20.56
C LYS A 243 -5.37 29.56 -20.34
N LYS A 244 -6.11 30.67 -20.55
CA LYS A 244 -5.54 32.00 -20.39
C LYS A 244 -5.08 32.24 -18.94
N LEU A 245 -5.92 31.89 -17.98
CA LEU A 245 -5.59 32.02 -16.57
C LEU A 245 -4.42 31.12 -16.19
N MET A 246 -4.40 29.87 -16.66
CA MET A 246 -3.26 28.97 -16.45
C MET A 246 -1.93 29.62 -16.90
N TYR A 247 -1.88 30.19 -18.11
CA TYR A 247 -0.67 30.83 -18.63
C TYR A 247 -0.26 32.06 -17.84
N TYR A 248 -1.21 32.88 -17.37
CA TYR A 248 -0.91 34.02 -16.50
C TYR A 248 -0.35 33.57 -15.14
N MET A 249 -0.94 32.55 -14.53
CA MET A 249 -0.46 32.00 -13.25
C MET A 249 0.94 31.38 -13.42
N LEU A 250 1.15 30.51 -14.43
CA LEU A 250 2.45 29.88 -14.69
C LEU A 250 3.51 30.96 -15.05
N GLY A 251 3.18 31.85 -16.01
CA GLY A 251 4.09 32.89 -16.43
C GLY A 251 4.48 33.81 -15.29
N GLY A 252 3.52 34.24 -14.47
CA GLY A 252 3.76 35.06 -13.28
C GLY A 252 4.61 34.36 -12.23
N SER A 253 4.32 33.05 -11.97
CA SER A 253 5.09 32.24 -11.02
C SER A 253 6.54 32.07 -11.48
N PHE A 254 6.76 31.61 -12.71
CA PHE A 254 8.11 31.36 -13.21
C PHE A 254 8.92 32.67 -13.40
N SER A 255 8.32 33.70 -14.00
CA SER A 255 9.01 34.98 -14.21
C SER A 255 9.31 35.68 -12.88
N GLY A 256 8.36 35.75 -11.95
CA GLY A 256 8.56 36.34 -10.63
C GLY A 256 9.61 35.61 -9.81
N THR A 257 9.58 34.27 -9.82
CA THR A 257 10.56 33.43 -9.12
C THR A 257 11.95 33.58 -9.77
N LEU A 258 12.04 33.59 -11.11
CA LEU A 258 13.31 33.82 -11.82
C LEU A 258 13.91 35.18 -11.54
N LEU A 259 13.10 36.26 -11.57
CA LEU A 259 13.56 37.60 -11.24
C LEU A 259 14.06 37.67 -9.79
N ALA A 260 13.33 37.06 -8.85
CA ALA A 260 13.76 36.99 -7.46
C ALA A 260 15.08 36.21 -7.30
N LEU A 261 15.27 35.14 -8.03
CA LEU A 261 16.51 34.37 -8.04
C LEU A 261 17.67 35.19 -8.58
N LEU A 262 17.51 35.85 -9.73
CA LEU A 262 18.55 36.70 -10.32
C LEU A 262 18.90 37.87 -9.39
N PHE A 263 17.90 38.48 -8.76
CA PHE A 263 18.13 39.58 -7.81
C PHE A 263 18.88 39.08 -6.56
N SER A 264 18.52 37.92 -6.03
CA SER A 264 19.18 37.32 -4.88
C SER A 264 20.63 36.87 -5.16
N LEU A 265 20.93 36.48 -6.42
CA LEU A 265 22.28 36.07 -6.82
C LEU A 265 23.22 37.26 -7.09
N TYR A 266 22.71 38.35 -7.72
CA TYR A 266 23.57 39.39 -8.25
C TYR A 266 23.50 40.73 -7.50
N VAL A 267 22.43 40.99 -6.73
CA VAL A 267 22.21 42.30 -6.07
C VAL A 267 22.27 42.17 -4.55
N LEU A 268 21.38 41.39 -3.94
CA LEU A 268 21.30 41.26 -2.48
C LEU A 268 20.82 39.87 -2.12
N PRO A 269 21.60 39.06 -1.36
CA PRO A 269 21.19 37.74 -0.96
C PRO A 269 20.00 37.83 0.03
N PHE A 270 18.86 37.27 -0.37
CA PHE A 270 17.67 37.13 0.47
C PHE A 270 16.96 35.79 0.22
N ASN A 271 16.07 35.40 1.13
CA ASN A 271 15.32 34.17 1.00
C ASN A 271 14.19 34.32 -0.02
N ILE A 272 14.33 33.64 -1.19
CA ILE A 272 13.42 33.69 -2.34
C ILE A 272 12.03 33.16 -1.98
N VAL A 273 11.92 32.28 -0.97
CA VAL A 273 10.66 31.71 -0.50
C VAL A 273 9.63 32.80 -0.18
N TRP A 274 10.04 33.96 0.36
CA TRP A 274 9.11 35.03 0.64
C TRP A 274 8.43 35.58 -0.62
N VAL A 275 9.17 35.70 -1.71
CA VAL A 275 8.60 36.15 -3.00
C VAL A 275 7.65 35.08 -3.55
N GLN A 276 8.04 33.80 -3.47
CA GLN A 276 7.17 32.70 -3.88
C GLN A 276 5.87 32.63 -3.05
N LEU A 277 5.93 32.87 -1.74
CA LEU A 277 4.74 32.93 -0.89
C LEU A 277 3.85 34.14 -1.24
N ILE A 278 4.42 35.29 -1.56
CA ILE A 278 3.66 36.44 -2.05
C ILE A 278 2.97 36.12 -3.37
N ILE A 279 3.67 35.50 -4.33
CA ILE A 279 3.08 35.07 -5.60
C ILE A 279 1.94 34.09 -5.34
N THR A 280 2.13 33.11 -4.43
CA THR A 280 1.10 32.15 -4.08
C THR A 280 -0.11 32.81 -3.41
N ALA A 281 0.11 33.81 -2.56
CA ALA A 281 -0.97 34.60 -1.98
C ALA A 281 -1.78 35.34 -3.07
N VAL A 282 -1.10 35.92 -4.08
CA VAL A 282 -1.77 36.52 -5.24
C VAL A 282 -2.60 35.51 -6.01
N ILE A 283 -2.07 34.32 -6.24
CA ILE A 283 -2.79 33.19 -6.87
C ILE A 283 -4.05 32.85 -6.06
N ILE A 284 -3.93 32.70 -4.74
CA ILE A 284 -5.03 32.40 -3.82
C ILE A 284 -6.12 33.47 -3.90
N VAL A 285 -5.74 34.76 -3.83
CA VAL A 285 -6.67 35.89 -3.92
C VAL A 285 -7.37 35.86 -5.29
N TYR A 286 -6.63 35.65 -6.38
CA TYR A 286 -7.21 35.59 -7.70
C TYR A 286 -8.20 34.45 -7.87
N LEU A 287 -7.86 33.24 -7.40
CA LEU A 287 -8.76 32.08 -7.40
C LEU A 287 -10.02 32.33 -6.57
N LEU A 288 -9.88 33.02 -5.44
CA LEU A 288 -11.00 33.44 -4.58
C LEU A 288 -11.94 34.39 -5.31
N VAL A 289 -11.39 35.42 -5.97
CA VAL A 289 -12.16 36.41 -6.77
C VAL A 289 -12.88 35.72 -7.92
N GLU A 290 -12.22 34.81 -8.66
CA GLU A 290 -12.85 34.05 -9.73
C GLU A 290 -13.95 33.13 -9.22
N TRP A 291 -13.75 32.47 -8.07
CA TRP A 291 -14.80 31.67 -7.45
C TRP A 291 -16.00 32.52 -7.05
N LEU A 292 -15.82 33.66 -6.40
CA LEU A 292 -16.90 34.57 -6.00
C LEU A 292 -17.64 35.15 -7.20
N ARG A 293 -16.93 35.44 -8.30
CA ARG A 293 -17.48 36.01 -9.53
C ARG A 293 -18.27 35.01 -10.34
N THR A 294 -17.69 33.79 -10.53
CA THR A 294 -18.27 32.76 -11.42
C THR A 294 -19.17 31.78 -10.69
N ARG A 295 -19.03 31.68 -9.36
CA ARG A 295 -19.69 30.67 -8.51
C ARG A 295 -19.41 29.23 -8.95
N PHE A 296 -18.36 28.99 -9.73
CA PHE A 296 -17.97 27.69 -10.23
C PHE A 296 -17.16 26.93 -9.18
N SER A 297 -17.73 25.84 -8.66
CA SER A 297 -17.19 25.09 -7.51
C SER A 297 -15.75 24.60 -7.72
N ASN A 298 -15.30 24.36 -8.97
CA ASN A 298 -13.95 23.88 -9.24
C ASN A 298 -12.88 24.88 -8.83
N TYR A 299 -13.14 26.19 -8.93
CA TYR A 299 -12.20 27.20 -8.41
C TYR A 299 -12.03 27.12 -6.90
N PHE A 300 -13.12 26.83 -6.16
CA PHE A 300 -13.06 26.60 -4.71
C PHE A 300 -12.20 25.34 -4.38
N PHE A 301 -12.37 24.26 -5.11
CA PHE A 301 -11.56 23.05 -4.88
C PHE A 301 -10.08 23.29 -5.17
N ILE A 302 -9.73 24.05 -6.22
CA ILE A 302 -8.34 24.40 -6.52
C ILE A 302 -7.78 25.34 -5.44
N LEU A 303 -8.56 26.29 -4.96
CA LEU A 303 -8.22 27.16 -3.84
C LEU A 303 -7.93 26.34 -2.57
N ALA A 304 -8.82 25.41 -2.23
CA ALA A 304 -8.66 24.51 -1.08
C ALA A 304 -7.43 23.61 -1.24
N PHE A 305 -7.18 23.08 -2.45
CA PHE A 305 -5.96 22.33 -2.76
C PHE A 305 -4.70 23.17 -2.54
N THR A 306 -4.67 24.41 -3.03
CA THR A 306 -3.49 25.29 -2.91
C THR A 306 -3.20 25.62 -1.44
N ILE A 307 -4.23 26.03 -0.68
CA ILE A 307 -4.09 26.35 0.75
C ILE A 307 -3.73 25.07 1.54
N GLY A 308 -4.43 23.96 1.27
CA GLY A 308 -4.19 22.69 1.93
C GLY A 308 -2.79 22.13 1.67
N SER A 309 -2.26 22.30 0.44
CA SER A 309 -0.90 21.88 0.09
C SER A 309 0.16 22.67 0.87
N ILE A 310 -0.01 23.98 1.01
CA ILE A 310 0.91 24.81 1.82
C ILE A 310 0.82 24.42 3.30
N ALA A 311 -0.40 24.33 3.83
CA ALA A 311 -0.62 23.93 5.22
C ALA A 311 -0.03 22.56 5.51
N PHE A 312 -0.24 21.57 4.63
CA PHE A 312 0.35 20.24 4.74
C PHE A 312 1.87 20.31 4.75
N PHE A 313 2.47 21.02 3.80
CA PHE A 313 3.93 21.10 3.68
C PHE A 313 4.59 21.65 4.95
N TYR A 314 4.08 22.78 5.47
CA TYR A 314 4.63 23.36 6.70
C TYR A 314 4.27 22.56 7.97
N SER A 315 3.16 21.81 7.96
CA SER A 315 2.84 20.91 9.07
C SER A 315 3.64 19.62 9.03
N ALA A 316 4.10 19.18 7.86
CA ALA A 316 4.83 17.92 7.69
C ALA A 316 6.18 17.91 8.45
N ASP A 317 6.92 19.02 8.40
CA ASP A 317 8.14 19.18 9.18
C ASP A 317 7.86 19.14 10.70
N TYR A 318 6.81 19.83 11.15
CA TYR A 318 6.39 19.76 12.55
C TYR A 318 6.00 18.34 12.98
N VAL A 319 5.27 17.61 12.14
CA VAL A 319 4.87 16.22 12.41
C VAL A 319 6.10 15.32 12.48
N LEU A 320 7.02 15.45 11.53
CA LEU A 320 8.26 14.66 11.51
C LEU A 320 9.07 14.85 12.79
N ASN A 321 9.22 16.12 13.23
CA ASN A 321 10.12 16.45 14.32
C ASN A 321 9.50 16.33 15.73
N ASN A 322 8.16 16.47 15.86
CA ASN A 322 7.50 16.57 17.18
C ASN A 322 6.43 15.51 17.42
N VAL A 323 5.89 14.85 16.39
CA VAL A 323 4.77 13.91 16.52
C VAL A 323 5.22 12.46 16.32
N LEU A 324 6.12 12.21 15.35
CA LEU A 324 6.61 10.87 15.07
C LEU A 324 7.53 10.36 16.20
N GLU A 325 7.39 9.10 16.54
CA GLU A 325 8.30 8.41 17.46
C GLU A 325 9.72 8.35 16.88
N PRO A 326 10.79 8.39 17.72
CA PRO A 326 12.17 8.43 17.24
C PRO A 326 12.51 7.33 16.21
N HIS A 327 12.01 6.12 16.41
CA HIS A 327 12.26 5.00 15.50
C HIS A 327 11.56 5.16 14.13
N GLN A 328 10.42 5.86 14.07
CA GLN A 328 9.71 6.15 12.81
C GLN A 328 10.44 7.25 12.03
N ARG A 329 10.92 8.28 12.73
CA ARG A 329 11.71 9.36 12.15
C ARG A 329 13.01 8.85 11.53
N VAL A 330 13.74 7.98 12.25
CA VAL A 330 14.98 7.36 11.73
C VAL A 330 14.72 6.60 10.43
N ARG A 331 13.63 5.82 10.34
CA ARG A 331 13.26 5.09 9.11
C ARG A 331 13.03 6.01 7.91
N ILE A 332 12.43 7.18 8.14
CA ILE A 332 12.20 8.18 7.09
C ILE A 332 13.52 8.84 6.68
N ASN A 333 14.35 9.22 7.64
CA ASN A 333 15.64 9.87 7.38
C ASN A 333 16.59 8.94 6.60
N VAL A 334 16.64 7.65 6.98
CA VAL A 334 17.42 6.64 6.26
C VAL A 334 16.93 6.47 4.83
N LEU A 335 15.60 6.38 4.61
CA LEU A 335 15.03 6.28 3.26
C LEU A 335 15.42 7.48 2.39
N LEU A 336 15.45 8.67 2.97
CA LEU A 336 15.78 9.90 2.25
C LEU A 336 17.29 10.11 2.08
N GLY A 337 18.13 9.23 2.68
CA GLY A 337 19.59 9.34 2.66
C GLY A 337 20.09 10.54 3.47
N LEU A 338 19.37 10.93 4.53
CA LEU A 338 19.74 12.00 5.44
C LEU A 338 20.50 11.50 6.67
N ASP A 339 20.37 10.22 6.97
CA ASP A 339 21.01 9.56 8.11
C ASP A 339 21.52 8.21 7.67
N ASP A 340 22.82 7.95 7.91
CA ASP A 340 23.45 6.66 7.69
C ASP A 340 23.37 5.83 8.98
N ASP A 341 22.14 5.51 9.43
CA ASP A 341 21.97 4.63 10.59
C ASP A 341 22.39 3.19 10.25
N LEU A 342 23.69 2.94 10.39
CA LEU A 342 24.31 1.63 10.21
C LEU A 342 24.01 0.64 11.36
N SER A 343 23.28 1.05 12.39
CA SER A 343 22.98 0.23 13.56
C SER A 343 21.50 -0.14 13.74
N GLY A 344 20.60 0.50 12.99
CA GLY A 344 19.14 0.35 13.11
C GLY A 344 18.43 0.00 11.79
N ALA A 345 17.44 0.79 11.44
CA ALA A 345 16.63 0.54 10.24
C ALA A 345 17.42 0.61 8.93
N GLY A 346 18.44 1.48 8.85
CA GLY A 346 19.35 1.58 7.71
C GLY A 346 20.24 0.34 7.56
N TYR A 347 20.65 -0.26 8.66
CA TYR A 347 21.41 -1.52 8.64
C TYR A 347 20.66 -2.62 7.89
N ASN A 348 19.35 -2.79 8.17
CA ASN A 348 18.55 -3.85 7.54
C ASN A 348 18.47 -3.67 6.02
N VAL A 349 18.26 -2.43 5.54
CA VAL A 349 18.20 -2.12 4.11
C VAL A 349 19.56 -2.34 3.46
N HIS A 350 20.62 -1.80 4.05
CA HIS A 350 21.97 -1.93 3.51
C HIS A 350 22.41 -3.39 3.43
N GLN A 351 22.15 -4.19 4.48
CA GLN A 351 22.47 -5.63 4.46
C GLN A 351 21.61 -6.39 3.42
N SER A 352 20.34 -6.00 3.20
CA SER A 352 19.51 -6.62 2.17
C SER A 352 20.01 -6.30 0.76
N GLU A 353 20.47 -5.07 0.51
CA GLU A 353 21.08 -4.67 -0.76
C GLU A 353 22.38 -5.42 -1.04
N ILE A 354 23.23 -5.59 -0.01
CA ILE A 354 24.46 -6.40 -0.12
C ILE A 354 24.11 -7.86 -0.44
N ALA A 355 23.11 -8.43 0.25
CA ALA A 355 22.66 -9.80 0.00
C ALA A 355 22.21 -9.98 -1.45
N ILE A 356 21.29 -9.13 -1.94
CA ILE A 356 20.79 -9.17 -3.32
C ILE A 356 21.92 -8.98 -4.32
N GLY A 357 22.78 -7.96 -4.12
CA GLY A 357 23.90 -7.65 -5.00
C GLY A 357 24.91 -8.81 -5.09
N SER A 358 25.08 -9.57 -3.99
CA SER A 358 25.98 -10.72 -3.94
C SER A 358 25.50 -11.93 -4.74
N GLY A 359 24.20 -12.02 -5.07
CA GLY A 359 23.63 -13.13 -5.84
C GLY A 359 23.92 -13.07 -7.35
N GLY A 360 24.20 -11.88 -7.90
CA GLY A 360 24.45 -11.72 -9.34
C GLY A 360 23.30 -12.19 -10.21
N LEU A 361 23.60 -12.75 -11.39
CA LEU A 361 22.56 -13.17 -12.35
C LEU A 361 21.88 -14.48 -11.96
N GLN A 362 22.64 -15.49 -11.51
CA GLN A 362 22.15 -16.86 -11.29
C GLN A 362 21.98 -17.23 -9.82
N GLY A 363 22.37 -16.33 -8.90
CA GLY A 363 22.36 -16.62 -7.47
C GLY A 363 23.55 -17.47 -7.02
N LYS A 364 23.67 -17.65 -5.71
CA LYS A 364 24.67 -18.53 -5.08
C LYS A 364 24.22 -20.00 -5.03
N GLY A 365 22.96 -20.26 -5.38
CA GLY A 365 22.31 -21.55 -5.29
C GLY A 365 21.58 -21.77 -3.95
N PHE A 366 20.61 -22.64 -3.97
CA PHE A 366 19.77 -23.00 -2.82
C PHE A 366 20.62 -23.42 -1.61
N LEU A 367 20.34 -22.87 -0.45
CA LEU A 367 21.07 -23.04 0.80
C LEU A 367 22.57 -22.63 0.74
N ASN A 368 22.98 -21.79 -0.21
CA ASN A 368 24.35 -21.29 -0.33
C ASN A 368 24.49 -19.78 -0.11
N GLY A 369 23.42 -19.10 0.32
CA GLY A 369 23.45 -17.71 0.71
C GLY A 369 24.40 -17.47 1.89
N THR A 370 25.34 -16.57 1.78
CA THR A 370 26.30 -16.26 2.86
C THR A 370 25.73 -15.23 3.83
N GLN A 371 25.11 -14.15 3.33
CA GLN A 371 24.54 -13.10 4.14
C GLN A 371 23.29 -13.60 4.90
N THR A 372 22.46 -14.37 4.23
CA THR A 372 21.25 -14.95 4.82
C THR A 372 21.56 -15.99 5.88
N LYS A 373 22.55 -16.88 5.67
CA LYS A 373 22.94 -17.89 6.67
C LYS A 373 23.59 -17.32 7.92
N LEU A 374 24.38 -16.26 7.78
CA LEU A 374 25.00 -15.57 8.91
C LEU A 374 24.01 -14.63 9.62
N LYS A 375 22.74 -14.55 9.16
CA LYS A 375 21.67 -13.74 9.73
C LYS A 375 22.06 -12.27 9.87
N PHE A 376 22.79 -11.74 8.89
CA PHE A 376 23.13 -10.33 8.86
C PHE A 376 21.90 -9.45 8.55
N VAL A 377 20.88 -9.99 7.86
CA VAL A 377 19.60 -9.31 7.64
C VAL A 377 18.62 -9.73 8.72
N PRO A 378 18.24 -8.85 9.66
CA PRO A 378 17.19 -9.15 10.62
C PRO A 378 15.84 -9.42 9.95
N GLU A 379 15.01 -10.31 10.54
CA GLU A 379 13.68 -10.66 10.03
C GLU A 379 13.66 -11.07 8.53
N GLN A 380 14.74 -11.75 8.09
CA GLN A 380 14.91 -12.16 6.70
C GLN A 380 13.88 -13.20 6.23
N ASP A 381 13.28 -13.96 7.12
CA ASP A 381 12.26 -14.97 6.82
C ASP A 381 10.83 -14.42 6.81
N THR A 382 10.61 -13.22 7.32
CA THR A 382 9.33 -12.53 7.34
C THR A 382 9.29 -11.34 6.37
N ASP A 383 9.78 -10.18 6.82
CA ASP A 383 9.64 -8.92 6.11
C ASP A 383 10.65 -8.75 4.97
N PHE A 384 11.87 -9.31 5.14
CA PHE A 384 12.96 -9.21 4.17
C PHE A 384 13.17 -10.49 3.35
N ILE A 385 12.14 -11.35 3.22
CA ILE A 385 12.28 -12.65 2.53
C ILE A 385 12.79 -12.51 1.08
N PHE A 386 12.46 -11.42 0.39
CA PHE A 386 12.89 -11.19 -0.98
C PHE A 386 14.42 -11.03 -1.11
N CYS A 387 15.14 -10.64 -0.04
CA CYS A 387 16.61 -10.60 -0.08
C CYS A 387 17.22 -12.01 -0.19
N THR A 388 16.59 -13.02 0.44
CA THR A 388 17.01 -14.43 0.31
C THR A 388 16.85 -14.93 -1.13
N VAL A 389 15.73 -14.57 -1.79
CA VAL A 389 15.54 -14.85 -3.22
C VAL A 389 16.66 -14.22 -4.05
N GLY A 390 16.97 -12.93 -3.78
CA GLY A 390 18.04 -12.21 -4.49
C GLY A 390 19.41 -12.81 -4.30
N GLU A 391 19.73 -13.30 -3.10
CA GLU A 391 21.03 -13.92 -2.82
C GLU A 391 21.15 -15.34 -3.37
N GLU A 392 20.14 -16.20 -3.13
CA GLU A 392 20.20 -17.62 -3.49
C GLU A 392 19.88 -17.90 -4.96
N GLU A 393 18.85 -17.22 -5.51
CA GLU A 393 18.34 -17.43 -6.87
C GLU A 393 18.79 -16.33 -7.86
N GLY A 394 19.40 -15.26 -7.35
CA GLY A 394 19.92 -14.14 -8.15
C GLY A 394 18.87 -13.32 -8.85
N PHE A 395 19.31 -12.60 -9.89
CA PHE A 395 18.43 -11.75 -10.69
C PHE A 395 17.33 -12.55 -11.40
N LEU A 396 17.67 -13.73 -11.94
CA LEU A 396 16.70 -14.55 -12.67
C LEU A 396 15.59 -15.07 -11.76
N GLY A 397 15.92 -15.52 -10.55
CA GLY A 397 14.93 -15.94 -9.56
C GLY A 397 14.07 -14.79 -9.08
N SER A 398 14.68 -13.64 -8.76
CA SER A 398 13.97 -12.43 -8.37
C SER A 398 12.99 -11.95 -9.46
N ALA A 399 13.45 -11.91 -10.72
CA ALA A 399 12.60 -11.55 -11.86
C ALA A 399 11.47 -12.56 -12.07
N GLY A 400 11.73 -13.86 -11.87
CA GLY A 400 10.71 -14.92 -11.93
C GLY A 400 9.62 -14.74 -10.88
N VAL A 401 9.99 -14.44 -9.64
CA VAL A 401 9.03 -14.17 -8.56
C VAL A 401 8.20 -12.93 -8.85
N LEU A 402 8.82 -11.84 -9.29
CA LEU A 402 8.10 -10.61 -9.68
C LEU A 402 7.16 -10.86 -10.86
N LEU A 403 7.56 -11.68 -11.84
CA LEU A 403 6.71 -12.10 -12.93
C LEU A 403 5.49 -12.89 -12.45
N LEU A 404 5.65 -13.81 -11.50
CA LEU A 404 4.52 -14.54 -10.91
C LEU A 404 3.53 -13.60 -10.21
N PHE A 405 4.02 -12.61 -9.45
CA PHE A 405 3.15 -11.59 -8.86
C PHE A 405 2.47 -10.73 -9.91
N LEU A 406 3.18 -10.32 -10.96
CA LEU A 406 2.59 -9.58 -12.09
C LEU A 406 1.48 -10.38 -12.76
N LEU A 407 1.71 -11.67 -13.02
CA LEU A 407 0.69 -12.57 -13.59
C LEU A 407 -0.52 -12.71 -12.66
N LEU A 408 -0.31 -12.82 -11.34
CA LEU A 408 -1.40 -12.84 -10.36
C LEU A 408 -2.21 -11.56 -10.42
N ILE A 409 -1.58 -10.39 -10.42
CA ILE A 409 -2.22 -9.08 -10.47
C ILE A 409 -3.02 -8.93 -11.76
N LEU A 410 -2.42 -9.22 -12.92
CA LEU A 410 -3.12 -9.16 -14.22
C LEU A 410 -4.31 -10.14 -14.26
N ARG A 411 -4.16 -11.32 -13.66
CA ARG A 411 -5.26 -12.28 -13.58
C ARG A 411 -6.38 -11.78 -12.69
N LEU A 412 -6.07 -11.20 -11.53
CA LEU A 412 -7.08 -10.60 -10.64
C LEU A 412 -7.83 -9.45 -11.30
N ILE A 413 -7.17 -8.61 -12.11
CA ILE A 413 -7.83 -7.56 -12.93
C ILE A 413 -8.83 -8.23 -13.87
N HIS A 414 -8.38 -9.24 -14.64
CA HIS A 414 -9.24 -9.94 -15.58
C HIS A 414 -10.45 -10.58 -14.89
N LEU A 415 -10.25 -11.20 -13.73
CA LEU A 415 -11.33 -11.81 -12.95
C LEU A 415 -12.31 -10.75 -12.39
N ALA A 416 -11.83 -9.60 -11.94
CA ALA A 416 -12.65 -8.51 -11.43
C ALA A 416 -13.49 -7.86 -12.54
N GLU A 417 -12.91 -7.61 -13.72
CA GLU A 417 -13.63 -7.00 -14.84
C GLU A 417 -14.73 -7.89 -15.42
N ARG A 418 -14.60 -9.21 -15.33
CA ARG A 418 -15.63 -10.13 -15.82
C ARG A 418 -16.81 -10.35 -14.87
N GLN A 419 -16.78 -9.76 -13.65
CA GLN A 419 -17.86 -9.93 -12.67
C GLN A 419 -19.14 -9.22 -13.13
N PRO A 420 -20.29 -9.92 -13.15
CA PRO A 420 -21.57 -9.32 -13.54
C PRO A 420 -22.15 -8.37 -12.49
N PHE A 421 -21.83 -8.59 -11.21
CA PHE A 421 -22.32 -7.80 -10.08
C PHE A 421 -21.25 -6.90 -9.50
N ALA A 422 -21.67 -5.72 -9.04
CA ALA A 422 -20.80 -4.75 -8.38
C ALA A 422 -20.09 -5.33 -7.15
N PHE A 423 -20.78 -6.15 -6.34
CA PHE A 423 -20.19 -6.79 -5.16
C PHE A 423 -18.90 -7.58 -5.51
N GLY A 424 -18.99 -8.50 -6.48
CA GLY A 424 -17.83 -9.31 -6.88
C GLY A 424 -16.71 -8.49 -7.51
N ARG A 425 -17.07 -7.49 -8.34
CA ARG A 425 -16.11 -6.59 -8.98
C ARG A 425 -15.36 -5.76 -7.94
N ILE A 426 -16.08 -5.10 -7.01
CA ILE A 426 -15.48 -4.26 -5.98
C ILE A 426 -14.61 -5.09 -5.03
N TYR A 427 -15.10 -6.27 -4.61
CA TYR A 427 -14.30 -7.18 -3.79
C TYR A 427 -13.00 -7.59 -4.50
N GLY A 428 -13.07 -7.94 -5.78
CA GLY A 428 -11.90 -8.28 -6.60
C GLY A 428 -10.89 -7.16 -6.68
N TYR A 429 -11.34 -5.90 -6.84
CA TYR A 429 -10.46 -4.74 -6.83
C TYR A 429 -9.88 -4.43 -5.43
N CYS A 430 -10.59 -4.73 -4.35
CA CYS A 430 -10.04 -4.66 -3.00
C CYS A 430 -8.89 -5.66 -2.82
N VAL A 431 -9.11 -6.92 -3.23
CA VAL A 431 -8.06 -7.96 -3.18
C VAL A 431 -6.84 -7.56 -4.00
N LEU A 432 -7.07 -7.12 -5.25
CA LEU A 432 -6.02 -6.62 -6.14
C LEU A 432 -5.21 -5.50 -5.49
N SER A 433 -5.89 -4.50 -4.94
CA SER A 433 -5.25 -3.31 -4.33
C SER A 433 -4.40 -3.70 -3.12
N ILE A 434 -4.88 -4.61 -2.28
CA ILE A 434 -4.13 -5.13 -1.12
C ILE A 434 -2.88 -5.88 -1.59
N PHE A 435 -3.00 -6.81 -2.54
CA PHE A 435 -1.83 -7.55 -3.04
C PHE A 435 -0.81 -6.64 -3.72
N LEU A 436 -1.27 -5.73 -4.58
CA LEU A 436 -0.39 -4.76 -5.25
C LEU A 436 0.40 -3.93 -4.23
N PHE A 437 -0.27 -3.45 -3.18
CA PHE A 437 0.36 -2.65 -2.13
C PHE A 437 1.39 -3.46 -1.35
N HIS A 438 1.06 -4.69 -0.94
CA HIS A 438 1.99 -5.57 -0.23
C HIS A 438 3.24 -5.87 -1.05
N VAL A 439 3.07 -6.24 -2.34
CA VAL A 439 4.20 -6.54 -3.23
C VAL A 439 5.07 -5.29 -3.45
N PHE A 440 4.44 -4.15 -3.75
CA PHE A 440 5.15 -2.90 -4.01
C PHE A 440 5.96 -2.43 -2.79
N ILE A 441 5.36 -2.42 -1.61
CA ILE A 441 6.04 -1.97 -0.40
C ILE A 441 7.08 -2.98 0.08
N ASN A 442 6.77 -4.30 0.08
CA ASN A 442 7.72 -5.30 0.55
C ASN A 442 8.99 -5.34 -0.33
N VAL A 443 8.82 -5.45 -1.64
CA VAL A 443 9.97 -5.43 -2.57
C VAL A 443 10.67 -4.07 -2.53
N GLY A 444 9.90 -2.99 -2.48
CA GLY A 444 10.46 -1.63 -2.42
C GLY A 444 11.32 -1.39 -1.19
N MET A 445 10.91 -1.89 0.01
CA MET A 445 11.73 -1.69 1.21
C MET A 445 13.00 -2.52 1.22
N VAL A 446 12.98 -3.71 0.63
CA VAL A 446 14.16 -4.57 0.50
C VAL A 446 15.18 -3.96 -0.47
N LEU A 447 14.71 -3.21 -1.47
CA LEU A 447 15.54 -2.48 -2.46
C LEU A 447 15.84 -1.02 -2.04
N GLY A 448 15.51 -0.59 -0.82
CA GLY A 448 15.73 0.78 -0.37
C GLY A 448 14.87 1.85 -1.06
N LEU A 449 13.82 1.47 -1.80
CA LEU A 449 12.94 2.39 -2.52
C LEU A 449 11.77 2.91 -1.69
N THR A 450 11.39 2.19 -0.63
CA THR A 450 10.32 2.56 0.30
C THR A 450 10.79 2.40 1.74
N PRO A 451 10.20 3.10 2.73
CA PRO A 451 10.61 2.97 4.11
C PRO A 451 10.36 1.55 4.64
N VAL A 452 11.17 1.13 5.60
CA VAL A 452 10.98 -0.16 6.27
C VAL A 452 9.74 -0.11 7.14
N ILE A 453 8.67 -0.73 6.65
CA ILE A 453 7.34 -0.72 7.30
C ILE A 453 7.06 -2.03 8.03
N GLY A 454 7.68 -3.13 7.59
CA GLY A 454 7.48 -4.45 8.20
C GLY A 454 6.15 -5.08 7.79
N ILE A 455 5.90 -5.24 6.49
CA ILE A 455 4.73 -5.96 5.96
C ILE A 455 5.17 -7.18 5.15
N PRO A 456 4.48 -8.32 5.30
CA PRO A 456 4.88 -9.57 4.64
C PRO A 456 4.59 -9.54 3.13
N LEU A 457 5.41 -10.29 2.37
CA LEU A 457 5.17 -10.58 0.96
C LEU A 457 4.08 -11.68 0.86
N PRO A 458 2.97 -11.46 0.12
CA PRO A 458 1.85 -12.39 0.05
C PRO A 458 2.28 -13.80 -0.39
N PHE A 459 1.86 -14.84 0.35
CA PHE A 459 2.14 -16.26 0.10
C PHE A 459 3.61 -16.67 0.22
N PHE A 460 4.53 -15.72 0.39
CA PHE A 460 5.96 -15.93 0.36
C PHE A 460 6.60 -15.90 1.74
N SER A 461 6.28 -14.85 2.53
CA SER A 461 6.83 -14.65 3.87
C SER A 461 6.38 -15.72 4.85
N TYR A 462 7.24 -16.04 5.83
CA TYR A 462 6.90 -16.89 6.93
C TYR A 462 5.82 -16.26 7.81
N GLY A 463 4.75 -17.00 8.09
CA GLY A 463 3.72 -16.57 9.04
C GLY A 463 2.35 -17.20 8.78
N GLY A 464 1.77 -17.82 9.80
CA GLY A 464 0.46 -18.46 9.70
C GLY A 464 -0.68 -17.47 9.48
N SER A 465 -0.74 -16.37 10.27
CA SER A 465 -1.83 -15.40 10.19
C SER A 465 -1.86 -14.65 8.85
N SER A 466 -0.69 -14.25 8.34
CA SER A 466 -0.59 -13.57 7.04
C SER A 466 -0.97 -14.50 5.90
N LEU A 467 -0.48 -15.74 5.93
CA LEU A 467 -0.80 -16.74 4.90
C LEU A 467 -2.30 -17.05 4.87
N TRP A 468 -2.93 -17.21 6.04
CA TRP A 468 -4.39 -17.39 6.13
C TRP A 468 -5.15 -16.17 5.65
N GLY A 469 -4.72 -14.96 6.03
CA GLY A 469 -5.35 -13.72 5.61
C GLY A 469 -5.34 -13.53 4.09
N PHE A 470 -4.20 -13.77 3.43
CA PHE A 470 -4.10 -13.71 1.97
C PHE A 470 -4.87 -14.83 1.27
N THR A 471 -4.90 -16.03 1.87
CA THR A 471 -5.70 -17.15 1.35
C THR A 471 -7.19 -16.85 1.43
N LEU A 472 -7.67 -16.26 2.55
CA LEU A 472 -9.05 -15.81 2.68
C LEU A 472 -9.40 -14.79 1.60
N LEU A 473 -8.58 -13.76 1.41
CA LEU A 473 -8.78 -12.75 0.37
C LEU A 473 -8.94 -13.39 -1.02
N LEU A 474 -8.02 -14.27 -1.39
CA LEU A 474 -7.97 -14.87 -2.73
C LEU A 474 -9.09 -15.89 -2.94
N PHE A 475 -9.29 -16.83 -2.01
CA PHE A 475 -10.24 -17.92 -2.22
C PHE A 475 -11.70 -17.50 -2.08
N ILE A 476 -12.01 -16.49 -1.25
CA ILE A 476 -13.35 -15.85 -1.26
C ILE A 476 -13.61 -15.23 -2.64
N PHE A 477 -12.63 -14.54 -3.22
CA PHE A 477 -12.78 -13.98 -4.57
C PHE A 477 -12.96 -15.06 -5.64
N LEU A 478 -12.17 -16.13 -5.60
CA LEU A 478 -12.31 -17.26 -6.51
C LEU A 478 -13.67 -17.93 -6.39
N ARG A 479 -14.24 -18.01 -5.17
CA ARG A 479 -15.58 -18.56 -4.96
C ARG A 479 -16.67 -17.66 -5.53
N ILE A 480 -16.57 -16.35 -5.33
CA ILE A 480 -17.49 -15.36 -5.92
C ILE A 480 -17.40 -15.44 -7.45
N ASP A 481 -16.20 -15.53 -8.01
CA ASP A 481 -16.00 -15.65 -9.45
C ASP A 481 -16.58 -16.96 -10.02
N ALA A 482 -16.43 -18.09 -9.33
CA ALA A 482 -17.02 -19.36 -9.73
C ALA A 482 -18.57 -19.31 -9.74
N GLY A 483 -19.17 -18.52 -8.84
CA GLY A 483 -20.64 -18.35 -8.74
C GLY A 483 -21.25 -17.49 -9.86
N ARG A 484 -20.47 -16.68 -10.59
CA ARG A 484 -20.97 -15.73 -11.61
C ARG A 484 -21.87 -16.32 -12.70
N ASN A 485 -21.66 -17.61 -13.05
CA ASN A 485 -22.42 -18.30 -14.10
C ASN A 485 -23.76 -18.89 -13.60
N LEU A 486 -23.93 -19.04 -12.28
CA LEU A 486 -25.14 -19.60 -11.69
C LEU A 486 -26.33 -18.62 -11.79
N VAL A 487 -26.05 -17.34 -11.79
CA VAL A 487 -27.06 -16.25 -11.81
C VAL A 487 -27.54 -15.90 -13.23
N ARG A 488 -26.90 -16.41 -14.28
CA ARG A 488 -27.38 -16.21 -15.67
C ARG A 488 -28.57 -17.09 -16.03
N MET A 489 -29.01 -17.96 -15.13
CA MET A 489 -30.08 -18.93 -15.38
C MET A 489 -31.37 -18.67 -14.61
N ASP A 490 -31.41 -17.67 -13.69
CA ASP A 490 -32.60 -17.17 -13.03
C ASP A 490 -33.12 -15.90 -13.73
#